data_298406ea5fefccacd763b41c30977aee
#
_entry.id   298406ea5fefccacd763b41c30977aee
#
_cell.length_a   1.000
_cell.length_b   1.000
_cell.length_c   1.000
_cell.angle_alpha   90.00
_cell.angle_beta   90.00
_cell.angle_gamma   90.00
#
_symmetry.space_group_name_H-M   'P 1'
#
loop_
_entity.id
_entity.type
_entity.pdbx_description
1 polymer ?
#
loop_
_entity_poly.entity_id
_entity_poly.type
_entity_poly.pdbx_seq_one_letter_code
_entity_poly.pdbx_strand_id
1 'polypeptide(L)'
;MDRRDVVITDKSYVLTYEEGSEAVKRSKVSLETDYVDLMLLHNVPSRTIRRRDSAGRPYVSGRLSDRMGALRAFHEARETSEVRATGLSTHSTLVLREALDVPEVEVVCTTLNMAGALIEDGSLDEHLEAIKAFKEAGKGVYVIKLLYGGRLREEGDTAIKYALQFHESVDAWNIGMYDTAEVERNLAPIEEALRS
;
A
#
# COMPACT_ATOMS: atom_id res chain seq x y z
N MET A 1 9.83 -7.46 21.35
CA MET A 1 9.87 -7.62 19.88
C MET A 1 11.05 -6.78 19.39
N ASP A 2 11.96 -7.36 18.66
CA ASP A 2 13.08 -6.60 18.05
C ASP A 2 12.52 -5.79 16.88
N ARG A 3 13.03 -4.56 16.65
CA ARG A 3 12.65 -3.70 15.52
C ARG A 3 12.83 -4.42 14.16
N ARG A 4 13.77 -5.33 14.08
CA ARG A 4 14.09 -6.11 12.89
C ARG A 4 13.09 -7.22 12.58
N ASP A 5 12.23 -7.58 13.54
CA ASP A 5 11.22 -8.63 13.37
C ASP A 5 9.93 -8.10 12.72
N VAL A 6 9.83 -6.78 12.48
CA VAL A 6 8.64 -6.14 11.92
C VAL A 6 8.97 -5.28 10.71
N VAL A 7 8.05 -5.27 9.74
CA VAL A 7 8.10 -4.36 8.59
C VAL A 7 7.21 -3.15 8.89
N ILE A 8 7.81 -1.96 8.95
CA ILE A 8 7.09 -0.72 9.15
C ILE A 8 6.88 -0.03 7.81
N THR A 9 5.63 0.21 7.46
CA THR A 9 5.23 0.98 6.28
C THR A 9 4.60 2.29 6.71
N ASP A 10 5.12 3.41 6.25
CA ASP A 10 4.46 4.71 6.39
C ASP A 10 4.10 5.33 5.04
N LYS A 11 3.07 6.17 5.04
CA LYS A 11 2.50 6.78 3.84
C LYS A 11 2.23 8.26 4.04
N SER A 12 2.60 9.08 3.05
CA SER A 12 2.41 10.53 3.13
C SER A 12 1.77 11.12 1.86
N TYR A 13 0.95 12.17 2.04
CA TYR A 13 0.29 12.92 0.95
C TYR A 13 1.13 14.06 0.37
N VAL A 14 2.43 14.04 0.55
CA VAL A 14 3.37 15.07 0.10
C VAL A 14 3.48 15.15 -1.43
N LEU A 15 3.85 16.32 -1.93
CA LEU A 15 3.98 16.61 -3.36
C LEU A 15 5.42 16.93 -3.74
N THR A 16 6.10 17.81 -2.96
CA THR A 16 7.42 18.33 -3.30
C THR A 16 8.54 17.50 -2.69
N TYR A 17 9.75 17.71 -3.16
CA TYR A 17 10.96 17.09 -2.64
C TYR A 17 11.17 17.44 -1.15
N GLU A 18 11.03 18.71 -0.81
CA GLU A 18 11.21 19.21 0.58
C GLU A 18 10.19 18.59 1.53
N GLU A 19 8.92 18.54 1.10
CA GLU A 19 7.87 17.87 1.88
C GLU A 19 8.14 16.38 2.05
N GLY A 20 8.69 15.72 1.02
CA GLY A 20 9.10 14.33 1.05
C GLY A 20 10.21 14.07 2.07
N SER A 21 11.27 14.86 2.03
CA SER A 21 12.39 14.78 2.97
C SER A 21 11.92 15.00 4.41
N GLU A 22 11.03 15.96 4.63
CA GLU A 22 10.48 16.23 5.95
C GLU A 22 9.53 15.11 6.42
N ALA A 23 8.81 14.47 5.50
CA ALA A 23 7.95 13.33 5.83
C ALA A 23 8.75 12.13 6.35
N VAL A 24 9.91 11.80 5.74
CA VAL A 24 10.80 10.73 6.22
C VAL A 24 11.27 11.02 7.65
N LYS A 25 11.70 12.24 7.94
CA LYS A 25 12.13 12.64 9.30
C LYS A 25 11.00 12.50 10.31
N ARG A 26 9.80 13.01 9.98
CA ARG A 26 8.62 12.90 10.87
C ARG A 26 8.23 11.46 11.14
N SER A 27 8.27 10.59 10.12
CA SER A 27 7.97 9.16 10.28
C SER A 27 8.90 8.53 11.32
N LYS A 28 10.20 8.75 11.21
CA LYS A 28 11.19 8.21 12.16
C LYS A 28 10.96 8.71 13.59
N VAL A 29 10.73 10.01 13.74
CA VAL A 29 10.45 10.60 15.05
C VAL A 29 9.15 10.06 15.65
N SER A 30 8.07 10.02 14.87
CA SER A 30 6.75 9.59 15.35
C SER A 30 6.69 8.10 15.69
N LEU A 31 7.47 7.29 15.00
CA LEU A 31 7.53 5.84 15.18
C LEU A 31 8.68 5.40 16.11
N GLU A 32 9.45 6.38 16.64
CA GLU A 32 10.61 6.14 17.52
C GLU A 32 11.59 5.11 16.93
N THR A 33 11.95 5.29 15.64
CA THR A 33 12.81 4.38 14.89
C THR A 33 13.84 5.13 14.04
N ASP A 34 14.98 4.52 13.81
CA ASP A 34 16.03 5.08 12.95
C ASP A 34 15.73 4.92 11.45
N TYR A 35 14.85 4.00 11.10
CA TYR A 35 14.46 3.74 9.72
C TYR A 35 13.02 3.23 9.58
N VAL A 36 12.43 3.43 8.42
CA VAL A 36 11.18 2.76 7.98
C VAL A 36 11.48 1.77 6.85
N ASP A 37 10.78 0.65 6.82
CA ASP A 37 11.02 -0.35 5.76
C ASP A 37 10.44 0.12 4.43
N LEU A 38 9.22 0.65 4.44
CA LEU A 38 8.57 1.15 3.24
C LEU A 38 8.08 2.59 3.46
N MET A 39 8.51 3.53 2.60
CA MET A 39 7.98 4.90 2.56
C MET A 39 7.23 5.12 1.26
N LEU A 40 5.91 5.36 1.34
CA LEU A 40 5.04 5.39 0.18
C LEU A 40 4.33 6.73 -0.02
N LEU A 41 4.14 7.12 -1.27
CA LEU A 41 3.16 8.14 -1.62
C LEU A 41 1.74 7.61 -1.32
N HIS A 42 0.98 8.33 -0.49
CA HIS A 42 -0.32 7.84 -0.04
C HIS A 42 -1.42 8.14 -1.06
N ASN A 43 -2.16 7.10 -1.45
CA ASN A 43 -3.39 7.17 -2.25
C ASN A 43 -3.23 8.07 -3.48
N VAL A 44 -2.33 7.66 -4.38
CA VAL A 44 -2.08 8.36 -5.65
C VAL A 44 -3.27 8.12 -6.58
N PRO A 45 -4.03 9.16 -6.96
CA PRO A 45 -5.17 9.03 -7.87
C PRO A 45 -4.72 9.17 -9.33
N SER A 46 -5.54 8.70 -10.27
CA SER A 46 -5.33 8.88 -11.72
C SER A 46 -5.44 10.35 -12.18
N ARG A 47 -6.05 11.21 -11.35
CA ARG A 47 -6.19 12.66 -11.56
C ARG A 47 -5.99 13.42 -10.27
N THR A 48 -5.47 14.64 -10.33
CA THR A 48 -5.32 15.49 -9.13
C THR A 48 -6.67 15.81 -8.51
N ILE A 49 -6.82 15.54 -7.23
CA ILE A 49 -8.07 15.72 -6.48
C ILE A 49 -7.81 16.66 -5.29
N ARG A 50 -8.74 17.60 -5.07
CA ARG A 50 -8.79 18.40 -3.84
C ARG A 50 -9.69 17.72 -2.82
N ARG A 51 -9.16 17.43 -1.65
CA ARG A 51 -9.88 16.73 -0.57
C ARG A 51 -9.79 17.50 0.75
N ARG A 52 -10.53 17.03 1.77
CA ARG A 52 -10.36 17.43 3.16
C ARG A 52 -10.06 16.19 4.00
N ASP A 53 -9.19 16.36 5.00
CA ASP A 53 -8.91 15.32 5.99
C ASP A 53 -10.07 15.19 7.01
N SER A 54 -9.95 14.28 7.95
CA SER A 54 -10.94 14.06 9.00
C SER A 54 -11.13 15.27 9.95
N ALA A 55 -10.17 16.18 10.00
CA ALA A 55 -10.26 17.45 10.72
C ALA A 55 -10.78 18.61 9.85
N GLY A 56 -11.22 18.32 8.60
CA GLY A 56 -11.73 19.30 7.66
C GLY A 56 -10.67 20.16 6.96
N ARG A 57 -9.38 19.89 7.17
CA ARG A 57 -8.28 20.66 6.56
C ARG A 57 -8.12 20.29 5.09
N PRO A 58 -8.02 21.28 4.19
CA PRO A 58 -7.87 21.00 2.76
C PRO A 58 -6.49 20.40 2.48
N TYR A 59 -6.46 19.40 1.60
CA TYR A 59 -5.22 18.89 1.02
C TYR A 59 -5.42 18.54 -0.46
N VAL A 60 -4.30 18.48 -1.20
CA VAL A 60 -4.28 18.07 -2.59
C VAL A 60 -3.73 16.65 -2.67
N SER A 61 -4.50 15.73 -3.26
CA SER A 61 -3.99 14.43 -3.66
C SER A 61 -3.57 14.55 -5.13
N GLY A 62 -2.29 14.76 -5.37
CA GLY A 62 -1.70 14.86 -6.70
C GLY A 62 -1.58 13.48 -7.35
N ARG A 63 -1.72 13.43 -8.67
CA ARG A 63 -1.37 12.24 -9.47
C ARG A 63 0.14 11.97 -9.39
N LEU A 64 0.59 10.84 -9.92
CA LEU A 64 1.98 10.39 -9.81
C LEU A 64 2.97 11.46 -10.33
N SER A 65 2.73 12.02 -11.51
CA SER A 65 3.61 13.03 -12.10
C SER A 65 3.74 14.32 -11.26
N ASP A 66 2.73 14.68 -10.46
CA ASP A 66 2.77 15.84 -9.56
C ASP A 66 3.61 15.57 -8.30
N ARG A 67 3.91 14.30 -8.01
CA ARG A 67 4.52 13.83 -6.75
C ARG A 67 5.91 13.21 -6.95
N MET A 68 6.46 13.26 -8.16
CA MET A 68 7.79 12.73 -8.46
C MET A 68 8.90 13.36 -7.61
N GLY A 69 8.76 14.63 -7.23
CA GLY A 69 9.70 15.29 -6.30
C GLY A 69 9.74 14.59 -4.94
N ALA A 70 8.57 14.32 -4.34
CA ALA A 70 8.48 13.64 -3.07
C ALA A 70 8.96 12.17 -3.16
N LEU A 71 8.61 11.47 -4.25
CA LEU A 71 9.06 10.10 -4.46
C LEU A 71 10.59 10.01 -4.56
N ARG A 72 11.21 10.96 -5.26
CA ARG A 72 12.68 11.06 -5.33
C ARG A 72 13.30 11.31 -3.95
N ALA A 73 12.72 12.17 -3.12
CA ALA A 73 13.22 12.39 -1.75
C ALA A 73 13.14 11.11 -0.90
N PHE A 74 12.08 10.32 -1.05
CA PHE A 74 11.98 9.01 -0.41
C PHE A 74 13.07 8.06 -0.90
N HIS A 75 13.31 8.03 -2.23
CA HIS A 75 14.29 7.14 -2.84
C HIS A 75 15.72 7.50 -2.42
N GLU A 76 16.08 8.78 -2.36
CA GLU A 76 17.39 9.24 -1.89
C GLU A 76 17.64 8.91 -0.41
N ALA A 77 16.58 8.86 0.43
CA ALA A 77 16.68 8.44 1.83
C ALA A 77 17.11 6.96 2.00
N ARG A 78 17.09 6.15 0.94
CA ARG A 78 17.67 4.80 0.94
C ARG A 78 19.20 4.83 0.99
N GLU A 79 19.83 5.81 0.37
CA GLU A 79 21.30 5.95 0.38
C GLU A 79 21.83 6.17 1.79
N THR A 80 21.04 6.81 2.65
CA THR A 80 21.34 7.01 4.07
C THR A 80 20.77 5.92 4.99
N SER A 81 20.15 4.87 4.42
CA SER A 81 19.51 3.77 5.14
C SER A 81 18.34 4.19 6.04
N GLU A 82 17.77 5.37 5.82
CA GLU A 82 16.58 5.84 6.54
C GLU A 82 15.29 5.21 6.01
N VAL A 83 15.31 4.74 4.76
CA VAL A 83 14.22 4.02 4.09
C VAL A 83 14.81 2.79 3.41
N ARG A 84 14.13 1.63 3.44
CA ARG A 84 14.60 0.43 2.76
C ARG A 84 14.07 0.30 1.34
N ALA A 85 12.80 0.61 1.13
CA ALA A 85 12.18 0.61 -0.20
C ALA A 85 11.12 1.70 -0.31
N THR A 86 10.89 2.16 -1.54
CA THR A 86 9.99 3.27 -1.84
C THR A 86 8.89 2.86 -2.82
N GLY A 87 7.84 3.65 -2.87
CA GLY A 87 6.74 3.37 -3.79
C GLY A 87 5.50 4.20 -3.54
N LEU A 88 4.37 3.61 -3.82
CA LEU A 88 3.09 4.30 -3.66
C LEU A 88 1.96 3.37 -3.20
N SER A 89 0.89 3.98 -2.69
CA SER A 89 -0.40 3.32 -2.57
C SER A 89 -1.41 3.94 -3.52
N THR A 90 -2.25 3.10 -4.13
CA THR A 90 -3.28 3.54 -5.05
C THR A 90 -4.48 2.59 -5.05
N HIS A 91 -5.64 3.10 -5.45
CA HIS A 91 -6.85 2.35 -5.76
C HIS A 91 -7.13 2.33 -7.27
N SER A 92 -6.27 2.96 -8.07
CA SER A 92 -6.44 3.14 -9.51
C SER A 92 -5.60 2.13 -10.29
N THR A 93 -6.24 1.39 -11.18
CA THR A 93 -5.59 0.50 -12.15
C THR A 93 -4.71 1.26 -13.14
N LEU A 94 -5.14 2.46 -13.54
CA LEU A 94 -4.35 3.33 -14.43
C LEU A 94 -3.04 3.76 -13.76
N VAL A 95 -3.08 4.12 -12.47
CA VAL A 95 -1.88 4.48 -11.71
C VAL A 95 -0.95 3.29 -11.52
N LEU A 96 -1.47 2.08 -11.30
CA LEU A 96 -0.64 0.88 -11.28
C LEU A 96 0.14 0.74 -12.59
N ARG A 97 -0.53 0.85 -13.73
CA ARG A 97 0.12 0.76 -15.05
C ARG A 97 1.14 1.88 -15.27
N GLU A 98 0.82 3.14 -14.91
CA GLU A 98 1.75 4.27 -14.99
C GLU A 98 3.01 4.06 -14.12
N ALA A 99 2.82 3.55 -12.91
CA ALA A 99 3.89 3.38 -11.94
C ALA A 99 4.83 2.19 -12.26
N LEU A 100 4.43 1.30 -13.15
CA LEU A 100 5.24 0.15 -13.56
C LEU A 100 6.59 0.58 -14.17
N ASP A 101 6.58 1.65 -14.95
CA ASP A 101 7.74 2.20 -15.65
C ASP A 101 8.55 3.21 -14.80
N VAL A 102 8.16 3.46 -13.55
CA VAL A 102 8.86 4.39 -12.65
C VAL A 102 9.86 3.62 -11.77
N PRO A 103 11.18 3.82 -11.94
CA PRO A 103 12.19 3.07 -11.20
C PRO A 103 12.12 3.25 -9.69
N GLU A 104 11.77 4.44 -9.21
CA GLU A 104 11.66 4.77 -7.79
C GLU A 104 10.43 4.14 -7.12
N VAL A 105 9.50 3.57 -7.91
CA VAL A 105 8.39 2.75 -7.39
C VAL A 105 8.85 1.30 -7.34
N GLU A 106 9.35 0.87 -6.21
CA GLU A 106 9.83 -0.49 -5.95
C GLU A 106 8.72 -1.37 -5.36
N VAL A 107 7.78 -0.74 -4.64
CA VAL A 107 6.66 -1.44 -3.98
C VAL A 107 5.35 -0.69 -4.24
N VAL A 108 4.30 -1.44 -4.50
CA VAL A 108 2.95 -0.89 -4.57
C VAL A 108 2.05 -1.49 -3.47
N CYS A 109 1.24 -0.60 -2.88
CA CYS A 109 0.12 -0.97 -2.01
C CYS A 109 -1.18 -0.72 -2.75
N THR A 110 -1.98 -1.74 -2.96
CA THR A 110 -3.26 -1.55 -3.65
C THR A 110 -4.40 -2.34 -3.02
N THR A 111 -5.63 -2.09 -3.48
CA THR A 111 -6.82 -2.77 -2.97
C THR A 111 -7.00 -4.11 -3.65
N LEU A 112 -7.41 -5.12 -2.88
CA LEU A 112 -7.88 -6.40 -3.41
C LEU A 112 -8.97 -6.96 -2.51
N ASN A 113 -10.14 -7.23 -3.06
CA ASN A 113 -11.22 -7.95 -2.38
C ASN A 113 -12.12 -8.67 -3.39
N MET A 114 -12.81 -9.70 -2.92
CA MET A 114 -13.66 -10.55 -3.76
C MET A 114 -14.86 -9.83 -4.38
N ALA A 115 -15.23 -8.65 -3.86
CA ALA A 115 -16.30 -7.84 -4.42
C ALA A 115 -15.84 -6.93 -5.58
N GLY A 116 -14.53 -6.88 -5.90
CA GLY A 116 -13.97 -5.94 -6.87
C GLY A 116 -14.18 -4.47 -6.48
N ALA A 117 -14.44 -4.23 -5.20
CA ALA A 117 -14.82 -2.91 -4.69
C ALA A 117 -13.60 -2.06 -4.35
N LEU A 118 -13.81 -0.72 -4.33
CA LEU A 118 -12.78 0.29 -4.05
C LEU A 118 -11.70 0.39 -5.14
N ILE A 119 -11.88 -0.21 -6.29
CA ILE A 119 -11.09 0.06 -7.49
C ILE A 119 -11.66 1.37 -8.10
N GLU A 120 -10.79 2.38 -8.30
CA GLU A 120 -11.22 3.70 -8.78
C GLU A 120 -11.51 3.73 -10.30
N ASP A 121 -10.86 2.85 -11.04
CA ASP A 121 -10.99 2.74 -12.50
C ASP A 121 -10.61 1.33 -12.98
N GLY A 122 -11.20 0.92 -14.08
CA GLY A 122 -11.06 -0.43 -14.63
C GLY A 122 -11.90 -1.48 -13.89
N SER A 123 -11.86 -2.71 -14.39
CA SER A 123 -12.48 -3.89 -13.79
C SER A 123 -11.56 -4.56 -12.77
N LEU A 124 -12.10 -5.52 -12.02
CA LEU A 124 -11.30 -6.36 -11.13
C LEU A 124 -10.23 -7.14 -11.91
N ASP A 125 -10.58 -7.69 -13.06
CA ASP A 125 -9.64 -8.46 -13.90
C ASP A 125 -8.48 -7.58 -14.39
N GLU A 126 -8.77 -6.37 -14.88
CA GLU A 126 -7.74 -5.41 -15.30
C GLU A 126 -6.84 -4.97 -14.12
N HIS A 127 -7.40 -4.89 -12.92
CA HIS A 127 -6.63 -4.57 -11.71
C HIS A 127 -5.71 -5.71 -11.31
N LEU A 128 -6.19 -6.96 -11.38
CA LEU A 128 -5.40 -8.15 -11.14
C LEU A 128 -4.26 -8.31 -12.17
N GLU A 129 -4.54 -8.05 -13.45
CA GLU A 129 -3.50 -8.02 -14.49
C GLU A 129 -2.40 -6.97 -14.18
N ALA A 130 -2.78 -5.78 -13.72
CA ALA A 130 -1.82 -4.76 -13.33
C ALA A 130 -0.99 -5.16 -12.10
N ILE A 131 -1.59 -5.81 -11.10
CA ILE A 131 -0.89 -6.40 -9.95
C ILE A 131 0.13 -7.44 -10.41
N LYS A 132 -0.28 -8.36 -11.27
CA LYS A 132 0.60 -9.40 -11.83
C LYS A 132 1.78 -8.80 -12.58
N ALA A 133 1.55 -7.77 -13.41
CA ALA A 133 2.61 -7.08 -14.14
C ALA A 133 3.66 -6.46 -13.22
N PHE A 134 3.27 -5.94 -12.04
CA PHE A 134 4.21 -5.46 -11.02
C PHE A 134 5.13 -6.57 -10.53
N LYS A 135 4.57 -7.74 -10.24
CA LYS A 135 5.34 -8.90 -9.78
C LYS A 135 6.29 -9.41 -10.85
N GLU A 136 5.83 -9.50 -12.09
CA GLU A 136 6.62 -9.91 -13.25
C GLU A 136 7.79 -8.94 -13.54
N ALA A 137 7.61 -7.66 -13.23
CA ALA A 137 8.66 -6.64 -13.28
C ALA A 137 9.66 -6.69 -12.10
N GLY A 138 9.53 -7.66 -11.19
CA GLY A 138 10.39 -7.82 -10.02
C GLY A 138 10.15 -6.79 -8.91
N LYS A 139 8.99 -6.11 -8.92
CA LYS A 139 8.60 -5.12 -7.91
C LYS A 139 7.71 -5.76 -6.83
N GLY A 140 7.76 -5.20 -5.62
CA GLY A 140 6.96 -5.68 -4.50
C GLY A 140 5.50 -5.28 -4.58
N VAL A 141 4.61 -6.18 -4.18
CA VAL A 141 3.17 -5.93 -4.12
C VAL A 141 2.63 -6.33 -2.76
N TYR A 142 1.96 -5.42 -2.05
CA TYR A 142 1.11 -5.81 -0.94
C TYR A 142 -0.30 -5.23 -1.09
N VAL A 143 -1.28 -5.98 -0.60
CA VAL A 143 -2.68 -5.63 -0.79
C VAL A 143 -3.38 -5.31 0.53
N ILE A 144 -4.36 -4.43 0.42
CA ILE A 144 -5.21 -3.96 1.52
C ILE A 144 -6.68 -4.12 1.16
N LYS A 145 -7.56 -3.88 2.12
CA LYS A 145 -9.03 -3.86 1.92
C LYS A 145 -9.66 -5.21 1.57
N LEU A 146 -9.04 -6.31 1.98
CA LEU A 146 -9.55 -7.66 1.77
C LEU A 146 -11.00 -7.81 2.24
N LEU A 147 -11.33 -7.20 3.37
CA LEU A 147 -12.67 -7.19 3.98
C LEU A 147 -13.53 -6.00 3.51
N TYR A 148 -13.19 -5.36 2.39
CA TYR A 148 -13.94 -4.21 1.83
C TYR A 148 -14.24 -3.12 2.88
N GLY A 149 -13.26 -2.78 3.71
CA GLY A 149 -13.44 -1.81 4.81
C GLY A 149 -14.45 -2.26 5.88
N GLY A 150 -14.53 -3.56 6.11
CA GLY A 150 -15.41 -4.20 7.09
C GLY A 150 -16.76 -4.66 6.55
N ARG A 151 -17.10 -4.38 5.29
CA ARG A 151 -18.39 -4.80 4.70
C ARG A 151 -18.47 -6.31 4.42
N LEU A 152 -17.32 -6.98 4.30
CA LEU A 152 -17.21 -8.43 4.15
C LEU A 152 -16.77 -9.11 5.46
N ARG A 153 -17.04 -8.49 6.60
CA ARG A 153 -16.63 -9.01 7.91
C ARG A 153 -17.26 -10.37 8.22
N GLU A 154 -18.53 -10.53 7.88
CA GLU A 154 -19.25 -11.78 8.12
C GLU A 154 -18.77 -12.92 7.17
N GLU A 155 -18.30 -12.54 5.97
CA GLU A 155 -17.71 -13.46 4.99
C GLU A 155 -16.17 -13.48 5.06
N GLY A 156 -15.58 -13.11 6.20
CA GLY A 156 -14.15 -12.88 6.37
C GLY A 156 -13.28 -14.07 5.93
N ASP A 157 -13.65 -15.30 6.29
CA ASP A 157 -12.95 -16.51 5.85
C ASP A 157 -12.90 -16.63 4.33
N THR A 158 -14.03 -16.49 3.67
CA THR A 158 -14.13 -16.55 2.19
C THR A 158 -13.36 -15.42 1.53
N ALA A 159 -13.45 -14.20 2.07
CA ALA A 159 -12.76 -13.03 1.53
C ALA A 159 -11.24 -13.13 1.66
N ILE A 160 -10.74 -13.70 2.76
CA ILE A 160 -9.32 -13.93 2.97
C ILE A 160 -8.83 -15.05 2.05
N LYS A 161 -9.51 -16.19 2.00
CA LYS A 161 -9.18 -17.29 1.08
C LYS A 161 -9.17 -16.86 -0.37
N TYR A 162 -10.12 -16.01 -0.78
CA TYR A 162 -10.11 -15.40 -2.11
C TYR A 162 -8.82 -14.61 -2.37
N ALA A 163 -8.41 -13.74 -1.45
CA ALA A 163 -7.22 -12.92 -1.64
C ALA A 163 -5.93 -13.75 -1.63
N LEU A 164 -5.88 -14.83 -0.87
CA LEU A 164 -4.72 -15.75 -0.81
C LEU A 164 -4.51 -16.54 -2.10
N GLN A 165 -5.51 -16.69 -2.97
CA GLN A 165 -5.35 -17.32 -4.29
C GLN A 165 -4.33 -16.59 -5.19
N PHE A 166 -4.06 -15.32 -4.92
CA PHE A 166 -3.13 -14.50 -5.69
C PHE A 166 -1.70 -14.46 -5.10
N HIS A 167 -1.31 -15.45 -4.30
CA HIS A 167 -0.02 -15.52 -3.61
C HIS A 167 1.20 -15.47 -4.56
N GLU A 168 1.07 -15.88 -5.82
CA GLU A 168 2.13 -15.77 -6.81
C GLU A 168 2.37 -14.31 -7.26
N SER A 169 1.36 -13.44 -7.13
CA SER A 169 1.39 -12.04 -7.56
C SER A 169 1.38 -11.02 -6.41
N VAL A 170 1.22 -11.48 -5.17
CA VAL A 170 1.12 -10.64 -3.97
C VAL A 170 2.10 -11.13 -2.91
N ASP A 171 2.95 -10.24 -2.41
CA ASP A 171 3.98 -10.55 -1.41
C ASP A 171 3.46 -10.49 0.04
N ALA A 172 2.43 -9.63 0.30
CA ALA A 172 1.87 -9.49 1.63
C ALA A 172 0.41 -9.01 1.60
N TRP A 173 -0.35 -9.40 2.62
CA TRP A 173 -1.75 -9.03 2.84
C TRP A 173 -1.89 -8.26 4.15
N ASN A 174 -2.40 -7.02 4.07
CA ASN A 174 -2.68 -6.23 5.25
C ASN A 174 -4.18 -6.28 5.54
N ILE A 175 -4.54 -6.90 6.66
CA ILE A 175 -5.91 -7.10 7.11
C ILE A 175 -6.17 -6.21 8.32
N GLY A 176 -7.13 -5.27 8.19
CA GLY A 176 -7.60 -4.49 9.32
C GLY A 176 -8.45 -5.35 10.25
N MET A 177 -8.15 -5.33 11.55
CA MET A 177 -8.85 -6.08 12.59
C MET A 177 -9.21 -5.11 13.72
N TYR A 178 -10.38 -5.30 14.32
CA TYR A 178 -10.92 -4.41 15.35
C TYR A 178 -10.59 -4.90 16.77
N ASP A 179 -10.59 -6.22 16.97
CA ASP A 179 -10.36 -6.85 18.26
C ASP A 179 -9.56 -8.17 18.13
N THR A 180 -9.18 -8.73 19.26
CA THR A 180 -8.41 -9.99 19.30
C THR A 180 -9.18 -11.19 18.77
N ALA A 181 -10.50 -11.22 18.92
CA ALA A 181 -11.32 -12.30 18.37
C ALA A 181 -11.33 -12.29 16.83
N GLU A 182 -11.28 -11.09 16.22
CA GLU A 182 -11.07 -10.97 14.76
C GLU A 182 -9.67 -11.44 14.34
N VAL A 183 -8.64 -11.19 15.14
CA VAL A 183 -7.28 -11.70 14.87
C VAL A 183 -7.32 -13.22 14.80
N GLU A 184 -7.84 -13.88 15.84
CA GLU A 184 -7.93 -15.35 15.90
C GLU A 184 -8.73 -15.93 14.73
N ARG A 185 -9.91 -15.35 14.46
CA ARG A 185 -10.78 -15.79 13.37
C ARG A 185 -10.14 -15.64 11.99
N ASN A 186 -9.46 -14.49 11.74
CA ASN A 186 -8.89 -14.19 10.45
C ASN A 186 -7.54 -14.89 10.21
N LEU A 187 -6.85 -15.34 11.24
CA LEU A 187 -5.64 -16.16 11.11
C LEU A 187 -5.96 -17.58 10.66
N ALA A 188 -7.10 -18.15 11.04
CA ALA A 188 -7.46 -19.53 10.73
C ALA A 188 -7.39 -19.88 9.23
N PRO A 189 -7.99 -19.10 8.29
CA PRO A 189 -7.89 -19.37 6.86
C PRO A 189 -6.46 -19.18 6.31
N ILE A 190 -5.66 -18.31 6.92
CA ILE A 190 -4.26 -18.10 6.53
C ILE A 190 -3.42 -19.33 6.92
N GLU A 191 -3.59 -19.81 8.16
CA GLU A 191 -2.90 -21.02 8.63
C GLU A 191 -3.29 -22.28 7.84
N GLU A 192 -4.55 -22.38 7.41
CA GLU A 192 -5.01 -23.46 6.53
C GLU A 192 -4.32 -23.41 5.17
N ALA A 193 -4.24 -22.22 4.56
CA ALA A 193 -3.58 -22.02 3.28
C ALA A 193 -2.07 -22.30 3.32
N LEU A 194 -1.40 -22.03 4.46
CA LEU A 194 0.04 -22.31 4.64
C LEU A 194 0.36 -23.82 4.83
N ARG A 195 -0.65 -24.66 5.10
CA ARG A 195 -0.49 -26.12 5.29
C ARG A 195 -0.79 -26.92 4.01
N SER A 196 -1.43 -26.30 3.04
CA SER A 196 -1.82 -26.90 1.76
C SER A 196 -0.72 -26.76 0.71
#